data_2130cf6b7000aeadf5c49623f15dec44
#
_entry.id   2130cf6b7000aeadf5c49623f15dec44
#
_cell.length_a   1.000
_cell.length_b   1.000
_cell.length_c   1.000
_cell.angle_alpha   90.00
_cell.angle_beta   90.00
_cell.angle_gamma   90.00
#
_symmetry.space_group_name_H-M   'P 1'
#
loop_
_entity.id
_entity.type
_entity.pdbx_description
1 polymer ?
#
loop_
_entity_poly.entity_id
_entity_poly.type
_entity_poly.pdbx_seq_one_letter_code
_entity_poly.pdbx_strand_id
1 'polypeptide(L)'
;MQFFLNITSLLANKSVYTHSELIDRIQTYMKRNYQKNLTQDFIASLFYLNRSYLSQLFKKKTGQKFIDYLNQIRIDKAKELLLHTDKKMYQIAKAAGYDNTKYFFRIFKKKTGMSPEEFRKKSS
;
A
#
# COMPACT_ATOMS: atom_id res chain seq x y z
N MET A 1 -21.73 13.37 -14.19
CA MET A 1 -21.67 12.77 -14.38
C MET A 1 -21.30 12.42 -14.19
N GLN A 2 -20.81 12.37 -13.97
CA GLN A 2 -20.47 11.81 -14.17
C GLN A 2 -20.70 11.10 -13.74
N PHE A 3 -21.45 10.96 -13.18
CA PHE A 3 -21.80 10.00 -13.11
C PHE A 3 -22.43 9.43 -13.66
N PHE A 4 -23.23 9.84 -14.22
CA PHE A 4 -23.59 9.05 -14.89
C PHE A 4 -23.02 8.88 -15.88
N LEU A 5 -23.18 9.70 -16.04
CA LEU A 5 -22.00 9.37 -16.56
C LEU A 5 -21.39 8.22 -15.90
N ASN A 6 -21.69 8.02 -14.65
CA ASN A 6 -20.91 7.08 -13.93
C ASN A 6 -21.13 5.65 -14.26
N ILE A 7 -22.32 5.22 -14.55
CA ILE A 7 -22.47 3.84 -14.98
C ILE A 7 -21.83 3.64 -16.33
N THR A 8 -22.04 4.56 -17.22
CA THR A 8 -21.41 4.48 -18.53
C THR A 8 -19.91 4.55 -18.44
N SER A 9 -19.38 5.44 -17.62
CA SER A 9 -17.96 5.54 -17.39
C SER A 9 -17.39 4.30 -16.77
N LEU A 10 -18.10 3.72 -15.84
CA LEU A 10 -17.70 2.52 -15.19
C LEU A 10 -17.58 1.37 -16.17
N LEU A 11 -18.57 1.20 -17.02
CA LEU A 11 -18.54 0.18 -18.05
C LEU A 11 -17.44 0.44 -19.07
N ALA A 12 -17.28 1.69 -19.44
CA ALA A 12 -16.23 2.08 -20.36
C ALA A 12 -14.85 1.77 -19.77
N ASN A 13 -14.66 2.04 -18.49
CA ASN A 13 -13.41 1.74 -17.83
C ASN A 13 -13.10 0.26 -17.86
N LYS A 14 -14.10 -0.56 -17.64
CA LYS A 14 -13.91 -2.01 -17.69
C LYS A 14 -13.55 -2.49 -19.09
N SER A 15 -14.06 -1.82 -20.11
CA SER A 15 -13.74 -2.20 -21.49
C SER A 15 -12.45 -1.56 -21.97
N VAL A 16 -12.04 -0.43 -21.38
CA VAL A 16 -10.84 0.30 -21.79
C VAL A 16 -9.58 -0.29 -21.18
N TYR A 17 -9.65 -0.67 -19.91
CA TYR A 17 -8.47 -1.17 -19.21
C TYR A 17 -8.49 -2.68 -19.08
N THR A 18 -7.37 -3.30 -19.40
CA THR A 18 -7.17 -4.72 -19.10
C THR A 18 -7.04 -4.87 -17.59
N HIS A 19 -7.13 -6.10 -17.11
CA HIS A 19 -6.93 -6.38 -15.68
C HIS A 19 -5.53 -5.95 -15.24
N SER A 20 -4.53 -6.17 -16.08
CA SER A 20 -3.16 -5.77 -15.77
C SER A 20 -3.02 -4.25 -15.67
N GLU A 21 -3.63 -3.53 -16.58
CA GLU A 21 -3.61 -2.06 -16.54
C GLU A 21 -4.30 -1.51 -15.31
N LEU A 22 -5.43 -2.12 -14.93
CA LEU A 22 -6.16 -1.71 -13.75
C LEU A 22 -5.31 -1.91 -12.49
N ILE A 23 -4.66 -3.06 -12.38
CA ILE A 23 -3.80 -3.33 -11.22
C ILE A 23 -2.60 -2.39 -11.22
N ASP A 24 -2.01 -2.09 -12.37
CA ASP A 24 -0.91 -1.13 -12.46
C ASP A 24 -1.31 0.25 -11.93
N ARG A 25 -2.53 0.69 -12.26
CA ARG A 25 -3.04 1.97 -11.76
C ARG A 25 -3.26 1.96 -10.25
N ILE A 26 -3.77 0.85 -9.74
CA ILE A 26 -3.96 0.69 -8.30
C ILE A 26 -2.62 0.72 -7.59
N GLN A 27 -1.63 -0.01 -8.10
CA GLN A 27 -0.30 -0.03 -7.51
C GLN A 27 0.35 1.35 -7.52
N THR A 28 0.21 2.07 -8.62
CA THR A 28 0.72 3.44 -8.71
C THR A 28 0.09 4.35 -7.67
N TYR A 29 -1.24 4.24 -7.52
CA TYR A 29 -1.95 5.03 -6.53
C TYR A 29 -1.46 4.71 -5.13
N MET A 30 -1.28 3.42 -4.81
CA MET A 30 -0.80 2.99 -3.51
C MET A 30 0.61 3.53 -3.23
N LYS A 31 1.50 3.48 -4.21
CA LYS A 31 2.87 3.97 -4.07
C LYS A 31 2.92 5.48 -3.82
N ARG A 32 1.98 6.21 -4.40
CA ARG A 32 1.94 7.67 -4.25
C ARG A 32 1.21 8.11 -2.99
N ASN A 33 0.42 7.23 -2.38
CA ASN A 33 -0.46 7.59 -1.27
C ASN A 33 -0.34 6.67 -0.06
N TYR A 34 0.77 5.95 0.07
CA TYR A 34 0.93 4.96 1.15
C TYR A 34 0.85 5.57 2.54
N GLN A 35 1.10 6.86 2.68
CA GLN A 35 1.03 7.54 3.97
C GLN A 35 -0.40 7.75 4.45
N LYS A 36 -1.36 7.65 3.54
CA LYS A 36 -2.78 7.81 3.85
C LYS A 36 -3.35 6.49 4.36
N ASN A 37 -4.51 6.57 4.98
CA ASN A 37 -5.21 5.39 5.43
C ASN A 37 -5.85 4.66 4.25
N LEU A 38 -5.07 3.81 3.59
CA LEU A 38 -5.53 3.07 2.42
C LEU A 38 -6.11 1.72 2.84
N THR A 39 -7.43 1.61 2.79
CA THR A 39 -8.10 0.34 3.03
C THR A 39 -8.49 -0.28 1.70
N GLN A 40 -8.72 -1.59 1.70
CA GLN A 40 -9.23 -2.27 0.51
C GLN A 40 -10.57 -1.68 0.07
N ASP A 41 -11.43 -1.36 1.04
CA ASP A 41 -12.73 -0.77 0.73
C ASP A 41 -12.57 0.59 0.04
N PHE A 42 -11.67 1.41 0.54
CA PHE A 42 -11.43 2.72 -0.07
C PHE A 42 -10.92 2.58 -1.51
N ILE A 43 -9.92 1.74 -1.72
CA ILE A 43 -9.35 1.53 -3.04
C ILE A 43 -10.39 0.92 -4.00
N ALA A 44 -11.15 -0.06 -3.52
CA ALA A 44 -12.20 -0.65 -4.34
C ALA A 44 -13.20 0.41 -4.78
N SER A 45 -13.62 1.25 -3.83
CA SER A 45 -14.54 2.33 -4.12
C SER A 45 -13.98 3.32 -5.15
N LEU A 46 -12.71 3.67 -4.98
CA LEU A 46 -12.05 4.64 -5.86
C LEU A 46 -11.98 4.14 -7.31
N PHE A 47 -11.81 2.84 -7.50
CA PHE A 47 -11.70 2.25 -8.82
C PHE A 47 -12.98 1.55 -9.28
N TYR A 48 -14.08 1.79 -8.59
CA TYR A 48 -15.40 1.25 -8.95
C TYR A 48 -15.44 -0.28 -8.97
N LEU A 49 -14.78 -0.90 -7.99
CA LEU A 49 -14.76 -2.35 -7.84
C LEU A 49 -15.39 -2.74 -6.52
N ASN A 50 -15.92 -3.96 -6.43
CA ASN A 50 -16.27 -4.43 -5.10
C ASN A 50 -15.00 -5.01 -4.46
N ARG A 51 -15.01 -5.07 -3.14
CA ARG A 51 -13.85 -5.47 -2.36
C ARG A 51 -13.36 -6.88 -2.68
N SER A 52 -14.28 -7.81 -2.82
CA SER A 52 -13.92 -9.20 -3.12
C SER A 52 -13.24 -9.34 -4.46
N TYR A 53 -13.76 -8.65 -5.45
CA TYR A 53 -13.18 -8.67 -6.78
C TYR A 53 -11.78 -8.08 -6.77
N LEU A 54 -11.61 -6.93 -6.10
CA LEU A 54 -10.29 -6.32 -5.96
C LEU A 54 -9.32 -7.27 -5.30
N SER A 55 -9.73 -7.89 -4.20
CA SER A 55 -8.89 -8.81 -3.44
C SER A 55 -8.38 -9.96 -4.31
N GLN A 56 -9.29 -10.59 -5.03
CA GLN A 56 -8.95 -11.72 -5.89
C GLN A 56 -8.06 -11.30 -7.06
N LEU A 57 -8.43 -10.21 -7.72
CA LEU A 57 -7.68 -9.73 -8.86
C LEU A 57 -6.27 -9.30 -8.45
N PHE A 58 -6.17 -8.58 -7.35
CA PHE A 58 -4.88 -8.10 -6.87
C PHE A 58 -3.94 -9.25 -6.54
N LYS A 59 -4.45 -10.25 -5.81
CA LYS A 59 -3.66 -11.44 -5.47
C LYS A 59 -3.25 -12.19 -6.73
N LYS A 60 -4.16 -12.34 -7.67
CA LYS A 60 -3.89 -13.07 -8.91
C LYS A 60 -2.80 -12.39 -9.73
N LYS A 61 -2.83 -11.06 -9.83
CA LYS A 61 -1.90 -10.32 -10.68
C LYS A 61 -0.57 -10.02 -10.01
N THR A 62 -0.55 -9.81 -8.71
CA THR A 62 0.69 -9.44 -8.01
C THR A 62 1.30 -10.59 -7.22
N GLY A 63 0.53 -11.65 -6.96
CA GLY A 63 0.98 -12.74 -6.12
C GLY A 63 0.90 -12.43 -4.62
N GLN A 64 0.46 -11.25 -4.25
CA GLN A 64 0.40 -10.80 -2.86
C GLN A 64 -0.99 -10.30 -2.50
N LYS A 65 -1.34 -10.44 -1.21
CA LYS A 65 -2.54 -9.80 -0.70
C LYS A 65 -2.35 -8.29 -0.68
N PHE A 66 -3.43 -7.56 -0.82
CA PHE A 66 -3.41 -6.09 -0.80
C PHE A 66 -2.65 -5.53 0.40
N ILE A 67 -2.96 -6.02 1.61
CA ILE A 67 -2.34 -5.50 2.83
C ILE A 67 -0.83 -5.80 2.87
N ASP A 68 -0.43 -6.96 2.38
CA ASP A 68 0.98 -7.33 2.36
C ASP A 68 1.77 -6.43 1.41
N TYR A 69 1.18 -6.14 0.27
CA TYR A 69 1.79 -5.24 -0.71
C TYR A 69 1.94 -3.82 -0.14
N LEU A 70 0.88 -3.32 0.51
CA LEU A 70 0.92 -2.00 1.13
C LEU A 70 1.97 -1.93 2.22
N ASN A 71 2.02 -2.95 3.07
CA ASN A 71 3.03 -3.00 4.13
C ASN A 71 4.43 -3.07 3.54
N GLN A 72 4.62 -3.74 2.42
CA GLN A 72 5.94 -3.78 1.79
C GLN A 72 6.39 -2.39 1.35
N ILE A 73 5.50 -1.62 0.74
CA ILE A 73 5.81 -0.24 0.36
C ILE A 73 6.22 0.56 1.58
N ARG A 74 5.45 0.44 2.66
CA ARG A 74 5.69 1.20 3.89
C ARG A 74 6.99 0.80 4.57
N ILE A 75 7.26 -0.51 4.62
CA ILE A 75 8.50 -1.00 5.24
C ILE A 75 9.71 -0.58 4.43
N ASP A 76 9.62 -0.60 3.11
CA ASP A 76 10.72 -0.13 2.26
C ASP A 76 11.03 1.35 2.54
N LYS A 77 9.99 2.15 2.72
CA LYS A 77 10.18 3.57 3.08
C LYS A 77 10.79 3.71 4.46
N ALA A 78 10.36 2.90 5.41
CA ALA A 78 10.93 2.91 6.76
C ALA A 78 12.41 2.57 6.74
N LYS A 79 12.81 1.56 5.94
CA LYS A 79 14.22 1.20 5.79
C LYS A 79 15.04 2.38 5.30
N GLU A 80 14.52 3.08 4.30
CA GLU A 80 15.17 4.25 3.74
C GLU A 80 15.40 5.32 4.80
N LEU A 81 14.35 5.60 5.60
CA LEU A 81 14.45 6.59 6.66
C LEU A 81 15.40 6.15 7.79
N LEU A 82 15.40 4.87 8.12
CA LEU A 82 16.31 4.33 9.13
C LEU A 82 17.77 4.49 8.72
N LEU A 83 18.05 4.28 7.44
CA LEU A 83 19.41 4.34 6.91
C LEU A 83 19.91 5.76 6.67
N HIS A 84 19.04 6.66 6.30
CA HIS A 84 19.44 7.97 5.81
C HIS A 84 19.04 9.15 6.69
N THR A 85 18.41 8.90 7.84
CA THR A 85 18.05 9.97 8.77
C THR A 85 18.30 9.54 10.20
N ASP A 86 18.29 10.52 11.10
CA ASP A 86 18.39 10.28 12.54
C ASP A 86 17.02 10.37 13.21
N LYS A 87 15.95 10.30 12.44
CA LYS A 87 14.60 10.41 12.99
C LYS A 87 14.34 9.34 14.05
N LYS A 88 13.51 9.70 15.01
CA LYS A 88 13.09 8.78 16.07
C LYS A 88 12.14 7.74 15.50
N MET A 89 12.05 6.61 16.17
CA MET A 89 11.23 5.50 15.69
C MET A 89 9.77 5.87 15.44
N TYR A 90 9.16 6.65 16.34
CA TYR A 90 7.76 7.02 16.14
C TYR A 90 7.59 7.96 14.94
N GLN A 91 8.61 8.77 14.65
CA GLN A 91 8.58 9.66 13.49
C GLN A 91 8.67 8.86 12.20
N ILE A 92 9.53 7.85 12.20
CA ILE A 92 9.69 6.96 11.06
C ILE A 92 8.42 6.17 10.80
N ALA A 93 7.81 5.63 11.88
CA ALA A 93 6.56 4.91 11.76
C ALA A 93 5.50 5.78 11.08
N LYS A 94 5.36 7.00 11.55
CA LYS A 94 4.35 7.92 11.01
C LYS A 94 4.66 8.30 9.56
N ALA A 95 5.91 8.60 9.26
CA ALA A 95 6.31 8.95 7.89
C ALA A 95 6.11 7.80 6.92
N ALA A 96 6.22 6.57 7.40
CA ALA A 96 6.00 5.38 6.59
C ALA A 96 4.52 5.03 6.44
N GLY A 97 3.63 5.72 7.16
CA GLY A 97 2.20 5.50 7.03
C GLY A 97 1.56 4.73 8.17
N TYR A 98 2.27 4.55 9.28
CA TYR A 98 1.75 3.82 10.43
C TYR A 98 1.40 4.79 11.56
N ASP A 99 0.14 4.76 12.00
CA ASP A 99 -0.29 5.56 13.13
C ASP A 99 0.08 4.90 14.47
N ASN A 100 0.23 3.59 14.46
CA ASN A 100 0.53 2.81 15.65
C ASN A 100 1.98 2.31 15.59
N THR A 101 2.84 2.83 16.47
CA THR A 101 4.26 2.47 16.46
C THR A 101 4.48 1.01 16.81
N LYS A 102 3.68 0.44 17.70
CA LYS A 102 3.80 -0.98 18.05
C LYS A 102 3.48 -1.87 16.88
N TYR A 103 2.46 -1.52 16.12
CA TYR A 103 2.10 -2.27 14.92
C TYR A 103 3.24 -2.18 13.90
N PHE A 104 3.82 -0.99 13.74
CA PHE A 104 4.96 -0.79 12.87
C PHE A 104 6.12 -1.72 13.26
N PHE A 105 6.46 -1.77 14.55
CA PHE A 105 7.54 -2.64 15.02
C PHE A 105 7.26 -4.10 14.68
N ARG A 106 6.04 -4.54 14.91
CA ARG A 106 5.66 -5.93 14.64
C ARG A 106 5.77 -6.26 13.15
N ILE A 107 5.25 -5.39 12.30
CA ILE A 107 5.30 -5.62 10.86
C ILE A 107 6.73 -5.56 10.33
N PHE A 108 7.51 -4.61 10.83
CA PHE A 108 8.91 -4.48 10.42
C PHE A 108 9.68 -5.75 10.74
N LYS A 109 9.55 -6.24 11.96
CA LYS A 109 10.24 -7.46 12.37
C LYS A 109 9.76 -8.67 11.58
N LYS A 110 8.47 -8.76 11.34
CA LYS A 110 7.91 -9.86 10.55
C LYS A 110 8.49 -9.88 9.14
N LYS A 111 8.65 -8.72 8.52
CA LYS A 111 9.11 -8.65 7.13
C LYS A 111 10.63 -8.68 6.99
N THR A 112 11.37 -8.20 7.96
CA THR A 112 12.82 -8.08 7.86
C THR A 112 13.59 -9.06 8.75
N GLY A 113 12.92 -9.63 9.73
CA GLY A 113 13.56 -10.53 10.70
C GLY A 113 14.21 -9.80 11.87
N MET A 114 14.20 -8.48 11.89
CA MET A 114 14.79 -7.72 12.98
C MET A 114 13.97 -6.47 13.30
N SER A 115 14.20 -5.89 14.50
CA SER A 115 13.52 -4.67 14.86
C SER A 115 14.09 -3.49 14.06
N PRO A 116 13.34 -2.38 13.98
CA PRO A 116 13.88 -1.19 13.30
C PRO A 116 15.18 -0.70 13.91
N GLU A 117 15.30 -0.78 15.24
CA GLU A 117 16.52 -0.35 15.92
C GLU A 117 17.70 -1.24 15.58
N GLU A 118 17.49 -2.54 15.56
CA GLU A 118 18.50 -3.49 15.13
C GLU A 118 18.93 -3.25 13.70
N PHE A 119 17.95 -2.99 12.85
CA PHE A 119 18.21 -2.72 11.45
C PHE A 119 19.10 -1.49 11.27
N ARG A 120 18.79 -0.41 11.96
CA ARG A 120 19.59 0.83 11.90
C ARG A 120 21.02 0.59 12.40
N LYS A 121 21.14 -0.10 13.52
CA LYS A 121 22.43 -0.39 14.13
C LYS A 121 23.31 -1.25 13.23
N LYS A 122 22.73 -2.29 12.67
CA LYS A 122 23.46 -3.23 11.85
C LYS A 122 23.92 -2.61 10.54
N SER A 123 23.21 -1.61 10.07
CA SER A 123 23.48 -0.96 8.78
C SER A 123 24.41 0.24 8.90
N SER A 124 24.72 0.69 10.11
CA SER A 124 25.59 1.87 10.29
C SER A 124 27.07 1.50 10.46
#